data_fe820507e7d317ced60c189c17cec448
#
_entry.id   fe820507e7d317ced60c189c17cec448
#
_cell.length_a   1.000
_cell.length_b   1.000
_cell.length_c   1.000
_cell.angle_alpha   90.00
_cell.angle_beta   90.00
_cell.angle_gamma   90.00
#
_symmetry.space_group_name_H-M   'P 1'
#
loop_
_entity.id
_entity.type
_entity.pdbx_description
1 polymer ?
#
loop_
_entity_poly.entity_id
_entity_poly.type
_entity_poly.pdbx_seq_one_letter_code
_entity_poly.pdbx_strand_id
1 'polypeptide(L)'
;MTELFPRDPDAVNVPPFETEDLRRNLTVFLDTPFDDPSGPQPFVGNFRWGVYAFFDYDGEPIYVGQTNERLRTRIRRHLTNQRTDAVAMSVLDPFEVFEIEVWPLPQFEASNRSDLAARQHLDALERVITERAVERSQFKAILNEKDPPPGVLTVEIPPSFRARIVSERVHELRAHPDFRIARRALILSRLAQVISERKVQGGLRRVLLTQAKRLQWLSARRYEALGGAASVPVETEGEDI
;
A
#
# COMPACT_ATOMS: atom_id res chain seq x y z
N MET A 1 -42.48 -21.30 4.39
CA MET A 1 -41.16 -20.81 3.91
C MET A 1 -40.55 -19.97 5.01
N THR A 2 -39.65 -20.56 5.75
CA THR A 2 -38.96 -19.88 6.85
C THR A 2 -37.96 -18.91 6.23
N GLU A 3 -38.06 -17.61 6.52
CA GLU A 3 -37.06 -16.65 6.08
C GLU A 3 -35.70 -17.07 6.67
N LEU A 4 -34.77 -17.41 5.78
CA LEU A 4 -33.42 -17.92 6.15
C LEU A 4 -32.54 -16.86 6.79
N PHE A 5 -32.91 -15.58 6.73
CA PHE A 5 -32.16 -14.47 7.31
C PHE A 5 -33.14 -13.45 7.90
N PRO A 6 -33.03 -13.14 9.21
CA PRO A 6 -33.81 -12.06 9.79
C PRO A 6 -33.39 -10.73 9.12
N ARG A 7 -34.35 -9.98 8.62
CA ARG A 7 -34.13 -8.61 8.15
C ARG A 7 -34.07 -7.69 9.38
N ASP A 8 -32.87 -7.54 9.91
CA ASP A 8 -32.60 -6.45 10.84
C ASP A 8 -32.45 -5.16 9.99
N PRO A 9 -33.37 -4.18 10.12
CA PRO A 9 -33.30 -2.93 9.34
C PRO A 9 -32.02 -2.14 9.65
N ASP A 10 -31.40 -2.32 10.81
CA ASP A 10 -30.15 -1.67 11.17
C ASP A 10 -28.93 -2.39 10.57
N ALA A 11 -29.02 -3.68 10.26
CA ALA A 11 -27.96 -4.46 9.61
C ALA A 11 -27.71 -4.04 8.14
N VAL A 12 -28.66 -3.38 7.49
CA VAL A 12 -28.55 -2.97 6.07
C VAL A 12 -27.52 -1.85 5.87
N ASN A 13 -27.25 -1.05 6.91
CA ASN A 13 -26.34 0.09 6.86
C ASN A 13 -24.95 -0.18 7.47
N VAL A 14 -24.72 -1.37 8.04
CA VAL A 14 -23.43 -1.75 8.61
C VAL A 14 -22.51 -2.23 7.49
N PRO A 15 -21.31 -1.65 7.30
CA PRO A 15 -20.34 -2.15 6.34
C PRO A 15 -19.96 -3.60 6.63
N PRO A 16 -19.56 -4.38 5.61
CA PRO A 16 -19.00 -5.70 5.84
C PRO A 16 -17.89 -5.67 6.92
N PHE A 17 -17.87 -6.69 7.76
CA PHE A 17 -16.98 -6.78 8.94
C PHE A 17 -15.53 -6.39 8.64
N GLU A 18 -14.96 -6.85 7.54
CA GLU A 18 -13.58 -6.54 7.18
C GLU A 18 -13.35 -5.06 6.83
N THR A 19 -14.34 -4.39 6.25
CA THR A 19 -14.29 -2.96 5.95
C THR A 19 -14.36 -2.15 7.23
N GLU A 20 -15.21 -2.56 8.16
CA GLU A 20 -15.33 -1.92 9.47
C GLU A 20 -14.05 -2.11 10.30
N ASP A 21 -13.50 -3.32 10.31
CA ASP A 21 -12.24 -3.64 10.97
C ASP A 21 -11.08 -2.77 10.46
N LEU A 22 -10.93 -2.67 9.15
CA LEU A 22 -9.93 -1.81 8.53
C LEU A 22 -10.09 -0.34 8.95
N ARG A 23 -11.32 0.19 8.92
CA ARG A 23 -11.60 1.59 9.31
C ARG A 23 -11.28 1.85 10.77
N ARG A 24 -11.64 0.93 11.66
CA ARG A 24 -11.37 1.01 13.09
C ARG A 24 -9.87 0.97 13.39
N ASN A 25 -9.16 -0.04 12.87
CA ASN A 25 -7.73 -0.20 13.12
C ASN A 25 -6.90 0.93 12.49
N LEU A 26 -7.32 1.40 11.31
CA LEU A 26 -6.72 2.58 10.72
C LEU A 26 -6.92 3.84 11.57
N THR A 27 -8.08 3.97 12.24
CA THR A 27 -8.33 5.07 13.17
C THR A 27 -7.40 4.96 14.38
N VAL A 28 -7.26 3.79 14.97
CA VAL A 28 -6.34 3.54 16.10
C VAL A 28 -4.90 3.88 15.70
N PHE A 29 -4.44 3.41 14.54
CA PHE A 29 -3.11 3.75 14.01
C PHE A 29 -2.89 5.26 13.89
N LEU A 30 -3.86 5.97 13.30
CA LEU A 30 -3.75 7.42 13.06
C LEU A 30 -3.91 8.26 14.33
N ASP A 31 -4.52 7.72 15.38
CA ASP A 31 -4.70 8.33 16.69
C ASP A 31 -3.61 7.91 17.71
N THR A 32 -2.60 7.18 17.25
CA THR A 32 -1.43 6.87 18.10
C THR A 32 -0.59 8.13 18.29
N PRO A 33 -0.20 8.46 19.53
CA PRO A 33 0.74 9.54 19.79
C PRO A 33 2.09 9.29 19.11
N PHE A 34 2.70 10.33 18.58
CA PHE A 34 4.04 10.28 18.01
C PHE A 34 4.98 11.14 18.87
N ASP A 35 6.09 10.55 19.31
CA ASP A 35 7.08 11.26 20.12
C ASP A 35 7.81 12.29 19.26
N ASP A 36 7.41 13.54 19.42
CA ASP A 36 8.11 14.69 18.86
C ASP A 36 8.76 15.48 20.03
N PRO A 37 10.10 15.47 20.11
CA PRO A 37 10.79 16.20 21.19
C PRO A 37 10.59 17.73 21.15
N SER A 38 10.02 18.27 20.08
CA SER A 38 9.85 19.72 19.89
C SER A 38 8.50 20.28 20.38
N GLY A 39 7.56 19.41 20.83
CA GLY A 39 6.23 19.89 21.22
C GLY A 39 5.34 18.87 21.93
N PRO A 40 4.07 19.22 22.20
CA PRO A 40 3.10 18.28 22.73
C PRO A 40 2.93 17.13 21.72
N GLN A 41 2.88 15.89 22.20
CA GLN A 41 2.78 14.67 21.38
C GLN A 41 1.59 14.74 20.43
N PRO A 42 1.77 15.07 19.15
CA PRO A 42 0.68 15.03 18.19
C PRO A 42 0.37 13.59 17.81
N PHE A 43 -0.87 13.33 17.41
CA PHE A 43 -1.22 12.05 16.82
C PHE A 43 -0.59 11.89 15.44
N VAL A 44 -0.11 10.69 15.12
CA VAL A 44 0.49 10.32 13.83
C VAL A 44 -0.28 10.86 12.62
N GLY A 45 -1.60 10.70 12.65
CA GLY A 45 -2.46 11.12 11.54
C GLY A 45 -2.62 12.64 11.37
N ASN A 46 -2.20 13.45 12.34
CA ASN A 46 -2.41 14.89 12.31
C ASN A 46 -1.29 15.65 11.61
N PHE A 47 -0.11 15.06 11.47
CA PHE A 47 0.98 15.67 10.71
C PHE A 47 0.56 15.98 9.28
N ARG A 48 0.87 17.20 8.84
CA ARG A 48 0.56 17.68 7.48
C ARG A 48 1.57 17.18 6.46
N TRP A 49 2.84 17.16 6.86
CA TRP A 49 3.94 16.78 6.01
C TRP A 49 4.48 15.41 6.41
N GLY A 50 4.65 14.54 5.46
CA GLY A 50 5.26 13.24 5.72
C GLY A 50 5.18 12.27 4.54
N VAL A 51 5.98 11.23 4.67
CA VAL A 51 6.01 10.07 3.76
C VAL A 51 5.35 8.89 4.46
N TYR A 52 4.78 7.98 3.70
CA TYR A 52 4.20 6.73 4.22
C TYR A 52 4.47 5.59 3.25
N ALA A 53 4.61 4.39 3.81
CA ALA A 53 4.75 3.14 3.05
C ALA A 53 3.73 2.10 3.52
N PHE A 54 3.28 1.27 2.59
CA PHE A 54 2.41 0.13 2.86
C PHE A 54 3.17 -1.17 2.66
N PHE A 55 2.89 -2.14 3.53
CA PHE A 55 3.49 -3.46 3.52
C PHE A 55 2.39 -4.52 3.50
N ASP A 56 2.64 -5.61 2.79
CA ASP A 56 1.73 -6.75 2.73
C ASP A 56 1.96 -7.76 3.88
N TYR A 57 1.24 -8.88 3.83
CA TYR A 57 1.29 -9.95 4.84
C TYR A 57 2.61 -10.74 4.87
N ASP A 58 3.48 -10.56 3.89
CA ASP A 58 4.84 -11.12 3.89
C ASP A 58 5.88 -10.10 4.37
N GLY A 59 5.45 -8.89 4.78
CA GLY A 59 6.32 -7.78 5.12
C GLY A 59 6.97 -7.11 3.91
N GLU A 60 6.49 -7.44 2.72
CA GLU A 60 6.97 -6.89 1.45
C GLU A 60 6.47 -5.45 1.27
N PRO A 61 7.34 -4.46 1.01
CA PRO A 61 6.91 -3.12 0.71
C PRO A 61 6.18 -3.09 -0.64
N ILE A 62 4.98 -2.53 -0.65
CA ILE A 62 4.12 -2.54 -1.84
C ILE A 62 3.85 -1.15 -2.41
N TYR A 63 3.94 -0.11 -1.59
CA TYR A 63 3.66 1.25 -2.02
C TYR A 63 4.36 2.27 -1.13
N VAL A 64 4.83 3.36 -1.72
CA VAL A 64 5.33 4.54 -1.02
C VAL A 64 4.60 5.77 -1.54
N GLY A 65 4.28 6.72 -0.67
CA GLY A 65 3.67 7.97 -1.06
C GLY A 65 3.96 9.08 -0.08
N GLN A 66 3.71 10.29 -0.52
CA GLN A 66 3.91 11.49 0.28
C GLN A 66 2.62 12.32 0.42
N THR A 67 2.63 13.23 1.39
CA THR A 67 1.58 14.21 1.57
C THR A 67 2.11 15.53 2.13
N ASN A 68 1.52 16.65 1.68
CA ASN A 68 1.60 17.98 2.28
C ASN A 68 0.20 18.46 2.74
N GLU A 69 -0.72 17.55 2.86
CA GLU A 69 -2.00 17.71 3.55
C GLU A 69 -1.94 16.94 4.89
N ARG A 70 -2.92 16.38 5.45
CA ARG A 70 -2.78 15.53 6.64
C ARG A 70 -2.54 14.07 6.25
N LEU A 71 -1.62 13.36 6.94
CA LEU A 71 -1.39 11.92 6.79
C LEU A 71 -2.72 11.15 6.88
N ARG A 72 -3.56 11.49 7.86
CA ARG A 72 -4.91 10.93 8.01
C ARG A 72 -5.76 11.03 6.76
N THR A 73 -5.81 12.20 6.14
CA THR A 73 -6.60 12.44 4.93
C THR A 73 -6.06 11.62 3.76
N ARG A 74 -4.74 11.63 3.58
CA ARG A 74 -4.10 10.96 2.46
C ARG A 74 -4.19 9.45 2.55
N ILE A 75 -3.85 8.87 3.71
CA ILE A 75 -3.86 7.42 3.93
C ILE A 75 -5.30 6.88 3.86
N ARG A 76 -6.28 7.54 4.49
CA ARG A 76 -7.68 7.14 4.39
C ARG A 76 -8.19 7.15 2.94
N ARG A 77 -7.83 8.16 2.14
CA ARG A 77 -8.20 8.22 0.73
C ARG A 77 -7.66 7.01 -0.05
N HIS A 78 -6.48 6.51 0.29
CA HIS A 78 -5.92 5.31 -0.32
C HIS A 78 -6.63 4.02 0.09
N LEU A 79 -7.01 3.88 1.36
CA LEU A 79 -7.40 2.60 1.94
C LEU A 79 -8.92 2.44 2.14
N THR A 80 -9.69 3.53 2.15
CA THR A 80 -11.14 3.46 2.45
C THR A 80 -12.02 3.84 1.26
N ASN A 81 -11.51 3.71 0.03
CA ASN A 81 -12.29 3.83 -1.22
C ASN A 81 -12.97 5.17 -1.50
N GLN A 82 -12.40 6.26 -1.09
CA GLN A 82 -12.85 7.58 -1.54
C GLN A 82 -12.22 7.99 -2.89
N ARG A 83 -11.59 7.02 -3.58
CA ARG A 83 -11.06 7.24 -4.92
C ARG A 83 -12.13 6.96 -5.96
N THR A 84 -12.39 7.94 -6.80
CA THR A 84 -13.22 7.81 -8.00
C THR A 84 -12.42 7.38 -9.23
N ASP A 85 -11.09 7.30 -9.11
CA ASP A 85 -10.21 6.92 -10.21
C ASP A 85 -10.08 5.39 -10.31
N ALA A 86 -10.66 4.83 -11.37
CA ALA A 86 -10.64 3.41 -11.67
C ALA A 86 -9.21 2.84 -11.79
N VAL A 87 -8.24 3.64 -12.26
CA VAL A 87 -6.84 3.23 -12.39
C VAL A 87 -6.22 3.02 -11.00
N ALA A 88 -6.39 3.98 -10.11
CA ALA A 88 -5.84 3.91 -8.76
C ALA A 88 -6.43 2.75 -7.94
N MET A 89 -7.70 2.38 -8.20
CA MET A 89 -8.34 1.21 -7.58
C MET A 89 -7.83 -0.13 -8.13
N SER A 90 -7.21 -0.11 -9.31
CA SER A 90 -6.68 -1.31 -9.96
C SER A 90 -5.21 -1.57 -9.65
N VAL A 91 -4.51 -0.63 -9.01
CA VAL A 91 -3.08 -0.74 -8.69
C VAL A 91 -2.84 -1.38 -7.34
N LEU A 92 -3.56 -0.96 -6.32
CA LEU A 92 -3.40 -1.38 -4.93
C LEU A 92 -4.73 -1.88 -4.36
N ASP A 93 -4.76 -3.12 -3.88
CA ASP A 93 -5.86 -3.61 -3.07
C ASP A 93 -5.68 -3.18 -1.60
N PRO A 94 -6.58 -2.37 -1.03
CA PRO A 94 -6.49 -2.00 0.38
C PRO A 94 -6.45 -3.20 1.34
N PHE A 95 -7.01 -4.32 0.93
CA PHE A 95 -7.04 -5.54 1.72
C PHE A 95 -5.75 -6.36 1.66
N GLU A 96 -4.81 -6.00 0.77
CA GLU A 96 -3.44 -6.52 0.77
C GLU A 96 -2.51 -5.74 1.71
N VAL A 97 -2.96 -4.61 2.28
CA VAL A 97 -2.17 -3.82 3.22
C VAL A 97 -2.32 -4.38 4.62
N PHE A 98 -1.21 -4.85 5.18
CA PHE A 98 -1.13 -5.38 6.54
C PHE A 98 -0.58 -4.36 7.53
N GLU A 99 0.51 -3.67 7.15
CA GLU A 99 1.16 -2.65 7.98
C GLU A 99 1.31 -1.34 7.22
N ILE A 100 1.36 -0.26 8.00
CA ILE A 100 1.73 1.07 7.53
C ILE A 100 2.95 1.54 8.31
N GLU A 101 3.90 2.16 7.61
CA GLU A 101 4.98 2.94 8.21
C GLU A 101 4.87 4.38 7.76
N VAL A 102 5.03 5.34 8.67
CA VAL A 102 4.96 6.77 8.39
C VAL A 102 6.19 7.47 8.93
N TRP A 103 6.65 8.47 8.18
CA TRP A 103 7.75 9.38 8.52
C TRP A 103 7.20 10.81 8.55
N PRO A 104 6.69 11.28 9.68
CA PRO A 104 6.24 12.66 9.85
C PRO A 104 7.42 13.65 9.72
N LEU A 105 7.12 14.85 9.29
CA LEU A 105 8.09 15.95 9.17
C LEU A 105 7.63 17.14 10.04
N PRO A 106 7.75 17.05 11.39
CA PRO A 106 7.26 18.07 12.32
C PRO A 106 7.85 19.45 12.06
N GLN A 107 9.09 19.54 11.61
CA GLN A 107 9.77 20.81 11.31
C GLN A 107 9.07 21.65 10.23
N PHE A 108 8.18 21.06 9.43
CA PHE A 108 7.43 21.75 8.38
C PHE A 108 5.96 21.99 8.71
N GLU A 109 5.49 21.67 9.92
CA GLU A 109 4.06 21.82 10.28
C GLU A 109 3.56 23.27 10.15
N ALA A 110 4.42 24.27 10.41
CA ALA A 110 4.11 25.67 10.21
C ALA A 110 4.25 26.16 8.76
N SER A 111 4.88 25.37 7.89
CA SER A 111 5.14 25.74 6.49
C SER A 111 3.87 25.78 5.66
N ASN A 112 3.80 26.71 4.70
CA ASN A 112 2.73 26.74 3.73
C ASN A 112 2.91 25.58 2.72
N ARG A 113 1.82 25.09 2.15
CA ARG A 113 1.85 24.04 1.10
C ARG A 113 2.65 24.42 -0.15
N SER A 114 2.84 25.71 -0.41
CA SER A 114 3.65 26.24 -1.51
C SER A 114 5.12 26.45 -1.13
N ASP A 115 5.51 26.22 0.12
CA ASP A 115 6.88 26.35 0.58
C ASP A 115 7.80 25.42 -0.23
N LEU A 116 8.75 26.03 -0.96
CA LEU A 116 9.62 25.31 -1.88
C LEU A 116 10.60 24.38 -1.13
N ALA A 117 11.16 24.86 -0.03
CA ALA A 117 12.13 24.10 0.75
C ALA A 117 11.47 22.86 1.40
N ALA A 118 10.27 23.03 1.98
CA ALA A 118 9.49 21.93 2.54
C ALA A 118 9.11 20.89 1.47
N ARG A 119 8.72 21.34 0.28
CA ARG A 119 8.40 20.44 -0.85
C ARG A 119 9.61 19.69 -1.36
N GLN A 120 10.73 20.37 -1.57
CA GLN A 120 11.98 19.72 -1.99
C GLN A 120 12.47 18.69 -0.97
N HIS A 121 12.34 18.97 0.32
CA HIS A 121 12.69 18.02 1.38
C HIS A 121 11.75 16.80 1.36
N LEU A 122 10.44 17.02 1.21
CA LEU A 122 9.44 15.98 1.12
C LEU A 122 9.67 15.07 -0.11
N ASP A 123 9.93 15.66 -1.28
CA ASP A 123 10.23 14.91 -2.52
C ASP A 123 11.52 14.09 -2.37
N ALA A 124 12.54 14.65 -1.72
CA ALA A 124 13.80 13.95 -1.44
C ALA A 124 13.58 12.78 -0.48
N LEU A 125 12.79 12.95 0.57
CA LEU A 125 12.48 11.89 1.52
C LEU A 125 11.66 10.77 0.84
N GLU A 126 10.63 11.11 0.05
CA GLU A 126 9.87 10.12 -0.70
C GLU A 126 10.78 9.29 -1.61
N ARG A 127 11.74 9.93 -2.30
CA ARG A 127 12.71 9.23 -3.15
C ARG A 127 13.56 8.26 -2.34
N VAL A 128 14.18 8.70 -1.25
CA VAL A 128 15.04 7.85 -0.40
C VAL A 128 14.26 6.66 0.16
N ILE A 129 13.02 6.88 0.63
CA ILE A 129 12.17 5.80 1.14
C ILE A 129 11.76 4.85 0.01
N THR A 130 11.46 5.36 -1.18
CA THR A 130 11.14 4.54 -2.37
C THR A 130 12.31 3.68 -2.79
N GLU A 131 13.52 4.24 -2.90
CA GLU A 131 14.74 3.51 -3.23
C GLU A 131 14.99 2.39 -2.21
N ARG A 132 14.86 2.70 -0.91
CA ARG A 132 14.99 1.72 0.17
C ARG A 132 13.92 0.62 0.10
N ALA A 133 12.68 0.97 -0.25
CA ALA A 133 11.60 0.01 -0.43
C ALA A 133 11.88 -0.92 -1.62
N VAL A 134 12.30 -0.38 -2.76
CA VAL A 134 12.69 -1.16 -3.95
C VAL A 134 13.90 -2.07 -3.66
N GLU A 135 14.91 -1.56 -2.96
CA GLU A 135 16.08 -2.35 -2.59
C GLU A 135 15.71 -3.53 -1.67
N ARG A 136 14.83 -3.33 -0.70
CA ARG A 136 14.35 -4.36 0.22
C ARG A 136 13.40 -5.35 -0.42
N SER A 137 12.63 -4.91 -1.42
CA SER A 137 11.68 -5.76 -2.11
C SER A 137 12.38 -6.93 -2.80
N GLN A 138 11.88 -8.13 -2.58
CA GLN A 138 12.36 -9.33 -3.29
C GLN A 138 12.09 -9.24 -4.81
N PHE A 139 11.11 -8.42 -5.21
CA PHE A 139 10.78 -8.19 -6.62
C PHE A 139 11.56 -7.04 -7.23
N LYS A 140 12.39 -6.33 -6.45
CA LYS A 140 13.12 -5.11 -6.85
C LYS A 140 12.19 -4.06 -7.48
N ALA A 141 10.95 -4.01 -7.02
CA ALA A 141 9.92 -3.10 -7.50
C ALA A 141 8.80 -2.97 -6.47
N ILE A 142 8.10 -1.83 -6.50
CA ILE A 142 6.87 -1.57 -5.76
C ILE A 142 5.73 -1.17 -6.72
N LEU A 143 4.50 -1.01 -6.20
CA LEU A 143 3.31 -0.77 -7.02
C LEU A 143 3.07 0.72 -7.32
N ASN A 144 4.11 1.54 -7.31
CA ASN A 144 4.02 2.94 -7.69
C ASN A 144 3.93 3.09 -9.21
N GLU A 145 2.92 3.81 -9.69
CA GLU A 145 2.78 4.13 -11.13
C GLU A 145 3.83 5.12 -11.61
N LYS A 146 4.22 6.04 -10.71
CA LYS A 146 5.18 7.11 -10.99
C LYS A 146 6.39 6.93 -10.10
N ASP A 147 7.54 7.18 -10.66
CA ASP A 147 8.76 7.34 -9.86
C ASP A 147 8.69 8.68 -9.11
N PRO A 148 9.29 8.77 -7.92
CA PRO A 148 9.38 10.03 -7.21
C PRO A 148 10.13 11.08 -8.05
N PRO A 149 9.83 12.37 -7.87
CA PRO A 149 10.48 13.43 -8.61
C PRO A 149 12.01 13.34 -8.52
N PRO A 150 12.73 13.53 -9.63
CA PRO A 150 14.18 13.57 -9.59
C PRO A 150 14.65 14.78 -8.76
N GLY A 151 15.78 14.63 -8.07
CA GLY A 151 16.36 15.71 -7.29
C GLY A 151 17.73 15.34 -6.74
N VAL A 152 18.49 16.34 -6.35
CA VAL A 152 19.86 16.20 -5.83
C VAL A 152 19.95 16.38 -4.32
N LEU A 153 18.85 16.81 -3.68
CA LEU A 153 18.84 17.04 -2.24
C LEU A 153 18.98 15.70 -1.51
N THR A 154 19.99 15.60 -0.64
CA THR A 154 20.15 14.48 0.28
C THR A 154 19.50 14.83 1.61
N VAL A 155 18.69 13.92 2.15
CA VAL A 155 18.02 14.07 3.44
C VAL A 155 18.27 12.85 4.31
N GLU A 156 18.37 13.07 5.62
CA GLU A 156 18.36 11.99 6.58
C GLU A 156 16.95 11.44 6.76
N ILE A 157 16.83 10.13 6.96
CA ILE A 157 15.54 9.49 7.24
C ILE A 157 15.17 9.80 8.69
N PRO A 158 14.08 10.53 8.94
CA PRO A 158 13.65 10.86 10.29
C PRO A 158 13.07 9.62 11.01
N PRO A 159 12.83 9.70 12.33
CA PRO A 159 12.10 8.67 13.06
C PRO A 159 10.77 8.33 12.39
N SER A 160 10.43 7.03 12.41
CA SER A 160 9.18 6.52 11.85
C SER A 160 8.31 5.88 12.91
N PHE A 161 7.02 5.75 12.58
CA PHE A 161 6.08 4.90 13.30
C PHE A 161 5.54 3.82 12.36
N ARG A 162 5.67 2.55 12.75
CA ARG A 162 5.17 1.40 11.99
C ARG A 162 4.28 0.55 12.88
N ALA A 163 3.08 0.21 12.37
CA ALA A 163 2.19 -0.73 13.02
C ALA A 163 1.24 -1.41 12.03
N ARG A 164 0.66 -2.53 12.46
CA ARG A 164 -0.36 -3.25 11.72
C ARG A 164 -1.72 -2.52 11.80
N ILE A 165 -2.49 -2.61 10.71
CA ILE A 165 -3.84 -2.03 10.60
C ILE A 165 -4.92 -3.10 10.40
N VAL A 166 -4.63 -4.32 10.78
CA VAL A 166 -5.50 -5.50 10.62
C VAL A 166 -5.59 -6.19 11.97
N SER A 167 -6.82 -6.50 12.41
CA SER A 167 -7.04 -7.31 13.62
C SER A 167 -6.57 -8.77 13.42
N GLU A 168 -6.37 -9.50 14.52
CA GLU A 168 -5.98 -10.90 14.46
C GLU A 168 -7.00 -11.75 13.68
N ARG A 169 -8.28 -11.51 13.93
CA ARG A 169 -9.37 -12.23 13.25
C ARG A 169 -9.37 -12.02 11.73
N VAL A 170 -9.10 -10.80 11.28
CA VAL A 170 -9.02 -10.49 9.83
C VAL A 170 -7.70 -11.01 9.27
N HIS A 171 -6.62 -10.99 10.06
CA HIS A 171 -5.35 -11.58 9.67
C HIS A 171 -5.47 -13.07 9.36
N GLU A 172 -6.09 -13.86 10.23
CA GLU A 172 -6.31 -15.30 10.02
C GLU A 172 -6.98 -15.60 8.68
N LEU A 173 -7.94 -14.77 8.27
CA LEU A 173 -8.62 -14.91 6.97
C LEU A 173 -7.74 -14.46 5.81
N ARG A 174 -7.19 -13.24 5.88
CA ARG A 174 -6.55 -12.58 4.74
C ARG A 174 -5.12 -13.01 4.50
N ALA A 175 -4.41 -13.47 5.53
CA ALA A 175 -3.08 -14.02 5.38
C ALA A 175 -3.07 -15.38 4.66
N HIS A 176 -4.23 -16.05 4.56
CA HIS A 176 -4.31 -17.35 3.89
C HIS A 176 -3.87 -17.24 2.41
N PRO A 177 -2.88 -18.06 1.98
CA PRO A 177 -2.30 -17.92 0.64
C PRO A 177 -3.31 -17.99 -0.50
N ASP A 178 -4.27 -18.93 -0.45
CA ASP A 178 -5.26 -19.11 -1.53
C ASP A 178 -6.19 -17.90 -1.65
N PHE A 179 -6.53 -17.25 -0.53
CA PHE A 179 -7.31 -16.03 -0.53
C PHE A 179 -6.51 -14.86 -1.19
N ARG A 180 -5.23 -14.73 -0.83
CA ARG A 180 -4.35 -13.70 -1.40
C ARG A 180 -4.08 -13.94 -2.88
N ILE A 181 -3.91 -15.20 -3.31
CA ILE A 181 -3.77 -15.57 -4.73
C ILE A 181 -5.01 -15.12 -5.51
N ALA A 182 -6.21 -15.45 -5.04
CA ALA A 182 -7.45 -15.06 -5.70
C ALA A 182 -7.58 -13.53 -5.83
N ARG A 183 -7.23 -12.76 -4.78
CA ARG A 183 -7.29 -11.30 -4.81
C ARG A 183 -6.26 -10.70 -5.75
N ARG A 184 -5.02 -11.19 -5.74
CA ARG A 184 -3.97 -10.73 -6.66
C ARG A 184 -4.32 -11.02 -8.12
N ALA A 185 -4.90 -12.19 -8.41
CA ALA A 185 -5.37 -12.53 -9.75
C ALA A 185 -6.48 -11.57 -10.22
N LEU A 186 -7.41 -11.21 -9.33
CA LEU A 186 -8.47 -10.26 -9.64
C LEU A 186 -7.91 -8.84 -9.93
N ILE A 187 -6.96 -8.35 -9.13
CA ILE A 187 -6.32 -7.05 -9.35
C ILE A 187 -5.54 -7.06 -10.66
N LEU A 188 -4.78 -8.13 -10.92
CA LEU A 188 -4.03 -8.30 -12.17
C LEU A 188 -4.95 -8.26 -13.40
N SER A 189 -6.07 -8.96 -13.36
CA SER A 189 -7.08 -8.98 -14.43
C SER A 189 -7.65 -7.58 -14.68
N ARG A 190 -8.06 -6.87 -13.63
CA ARG A 190 -8.60 -5.50 -13.74
C ARG A 190 -7.58 -4.53 -14.31
N LEU A 191 -6.33 -4.61 -13.86
CA LEU A 191 -5.27 -3.75 -14.36
C LEU A 191 -4.95 -4.03 -15.82
N ALA A 192 -4.91 -5.31 -16.23
CA ALA A 192 -4.74 -5.71 -17.62
C ALA A 192 -5.87 -5.18 -18.50
N GLN A 193 -7.12 -5.25 -18.04
CA GLN A 193 -8.28 -4.70 -18.73
C GLN A 193 -8.14 -3.19 -18.94
N VAL A 194 -7.82 -2.42 -17.89
CA VAL A 194 -7.61 -0.96 -17.99
C VAL A 194 -6.51 -0.63 -19.01
N ILE A 195 -5.42 -1.40 -19.03
CA ILE A 195 -4.32 -1.21 -19.98
C ILE A 195 -4.74 -1.53 -21.42
N SER A 196 -5.63 -2.50 -21.63
CA SER A 196 -6.13 -2.86 -22.97
C SER A 196 -7.12 -1.85 -23.53
N GLU A 197 -7.89 -1.21 -22.66
CA GLU A 197 -8.97 -0.29 -23.06
C GLU A 197 -8.51 1.17 -23.21
N ARG A 198 -7.34 1.52 -22.67
CA ARG A 198 -6.90 2.92 -22.59
C ARG A 198 -5.43 3.07 -22.99
N LYS A 199 -5.12 4.25 -23.53
CA LYS A 199 -3.71 4.65 -23.70
C LYS A 199 -3.12 4.93 -22.31
N VAL A 200 -2.21 4.09 -21.85
CA VAL A 200 -1.60 4.18 -20.51
C VAL A 200 -0.09 4.48 -20.60
N GLN A 201 0.42 5.10 -19.53
CA GLN A 201 1.85 5.34 -19.38
C GLN A 201 2.61 4.05 -19.00
N GLY A 202 3.92 4.04 -19.21
CA GLY A 202 4.79 2.88 -18.91
C GLY A 202 4.74 2.40 -17.46
N GLY A 203 4.50 3.30 -16.51
CA GLY A 203 4.40 2.97 -15.10
C GLY A 203 3.32 1.94 -14.77
N LEU A 204 2.13 2.03 -15.38
CA LEU A 204 1.07 1.02 -15.19
C LEU A 204 1.46 -0.36 -15.73
N ARG A 205 2.23 -0.42 -16.81
CA ARG A 205 2.76 -1.69 -17.35
C ARG A 205 3.79 -2.30 -16.41
N ARG A 206 4.65 -1.46 -15.79
CA ARG A 206 5.58 -1.90 -14.73
C ARG A 206 4.82 -2.45 -13.51
N VAL A 207 3.75 -1.78 -13.07
CA VAL A 207 2.89 -2.28 -11.98
C VAL A 207 2.26 -3.61 -12.34
N LEU A 208 1.74 -3.78 -13.58
CA LEU A 208 1.18 -5.05 -14.05
C LEU A 208 2.22 -6.17 -13.97
N LEU A 209 3.44 -5.94 -14.46
CA LEU A 209 4.53 -6.91 -14.37
C LEU A 209 4.88 -7.26 -12.92
N THR A 210 4.94 -6.26 -12.04
CA THR A 210 5.23 -6.47 -10.61
C THR A 210 4.13 -7.30 -9.95
N GLN A 211 2.85 -7.02 -10.22
CA GLN A 211 1.74 -7.82 -9.71
C GLN A 211 1.76 -9.25 -10.24
N ALA A 212 2.13 -9.48 -11.51
CA ALA A 212 2.27 -10.81 -12.07
C ALA A 212 3.38 -11.61 -11.37
N LYS A 213 4.54 -11.01 -11.14
CA LYS A 213 5.64 -11.64 -10.38
C LYS A 213 5.24 -11.99 -8.95
N ARG A 214 4.52 -11.11 -8.26
CA ARG A 214 4.00 -11.33 -6.90
C ARG A 214 2.99 -12.48 -6.86
N LEU A 215 2.09 -12.56 -7.86
CA LEU A 215 1.13 -13.65 -7.98
C LEU A 215 1.84 -14.98 -8.24
N GLN A 216 2.75 -15.02 -9.19
CA GLN A 216 3.55 -16.20 -9.52
C GLN A 216 4.30 -16.72 -8.29
N TRP A 217 5.01 -15.85 -7.59
CA TRP A 217 5.78 -16.21 -6.40
C TRP A 217 4.91 -16.82 -5.30
N LEU A 218 3.76 -16.20 -5.00
CA LEU A 218 2.87 -16.72 -3.96
C LEU A 218 2.24 -18.07 -4.37
N SER A 219 1.87 -18.22 -5.66
CA SER A 219 1.33 -19.47 -6.20
C SER A 219 2.34 -20.59 -6.16
N ALA A 220 3.60 -20.32 -6.51
CA ALA A 220 4.70 -21.30 -6.45
C ALA A 220 4.93 -21.77 -5.00
N ARG A 221 5.07 -20.82 -4.07
CA ARG A 221 5.20 -21.16 -2.64
C ARG A 221 4.04 -21.97 -2.10
N ARG A 222 2.81 -21.66 -2.53
CA ARG A 222 1.64 -22.42 -2.12
C ARG A 222 1.65 -23.82 -2.67
N TYR A 223 2.03 -23.99 -3.94
CA TYR A 223 2.16 -25.30 -4.59
C TYR A 223 3.20 -26.17 -3.88
N GLU A 224 4.37 -25.62 -3.58
CA GLU A 224 5.43 -26.30 -2.83
C GLU A 224 4.97 -26.71 -1.43
N ALA A 225 4.30 -25.81 -0.70
CA ALA A 225 3.76 -26.10 0.63
C ALA A 225 2.70 -27.22 0.65
N LEU A 226 2.08 -27.50 -0.51
CA LEU A 226 1.13 -28.63 -0.70
C LEU A 226 1.80 -29.90 -1.22
N GLY A 227 3.13 -29.95 -1.27
CA GLY A 227 3.90 -31.12 -1.71
C GLY A 227 4.19 -31.17 -3.21
N GLY A 228 3.91 -30.09 -3.94
CA GLY A 228 4.32 -29.97 -5.34
C GLY A 228 5.84 -29.82 -5.48
N ALA A 229 6.43 -30.34 -6.56
CA ALA A 229 7.84 -30.12 -6.85
C ALA A 229 8.06 -28.66 -7.30
N ALA A 230 9.12 -28.03 -6.81
CA ALA A 230 9.51 -26.70 -7.28
C ALA A 230 9.68 -26.74 -8.81
N SER A 231 9.01 -25.83 -9.53
CA SER A 231 9.22 -25.69 -10.95
C SER A 231 10.65 -25.19 -11.18
N VAL A 232 11.45 -25.97 -11.89
CA VAL A 232 12.75 -25.52 -12.41
C VAL A 232 12.47 -24.27 -13.24
N PRO A 233 13.18 -23.15 -13.05
CA PRO A 233 13.03 -22.01 -13.93
C PRO A 233 13.28 -22.45 -15.38
N VAL A 234 12.32 -22.22 -16.26
CA VAL A 234 12.55 -22.36 -17.69
C VAL A 234 13.56 -21.26 -18.07
N GLU A 235 14.82 -21.62 -18.22
CA GLU A 235 15.79 -20.76 -18.87
C GLU A 235 15.27 -20.53 -20.29
N THR A 236 14.72 -19.37 -20.54
CA THR A 236 14.51 -18.92 -21.92
C THR A 236 15.90 -18.62 -22.44
N GLU A 237 16.47 -19.60 -23.19
CA GLU A 237 17.57 -19.30 -24.07
C GLU A 237 17.17 -18.12 -24.96
N GLY A 238 17.90 -17.03 -24.85
CA GLY A 238 17.68 -15.86 -25.67
C GLY A 238 17.92 -16.23 -27.12
N GLU A 239 16.85 -16.32 -27.90
CA GLU A 239 16.98 -16.18 -29.35
C GLU A 239 17.20 -14.70 -29.61
N ASP A 240 18.45 -14.40 -29.98
CA ASP A 240 18.83 -13.15 -30.62
C ASP A 240 18.04 -13.03 -31.95
N ILE A 241 17.15 -12.03 -32.00
CA ILE A 241 16.61 -11.49 -33.25
C ILE A 241 16.83 -9.98 -33.29
#